data_56998ba06f9ab4e38ec25e93281e77c9
#
_entry.id   56998ba06f9ab4e38ec25e93281e77c9
#
_cell.length_a   1.000
_cell.length_b   1.000
_cell.length_c   1.000
_cell.angle_alpha   90.00
_cell.angle_beta   90.00
_cell.angle_gamma   90.00
#
_symmetry.space_group_name_H-M   'P 1'
#
loop_
_entity.id
_entity.type
_entity.pdbx_description
1 polymer ?
#
loop_
_entity_poly.entity_id
_entity_poly.type
_entity_poly.pdbx_seq_one_letter_code
_entity_poly.pdbx_strand_id
1 'polypeptide(L)'
;MRHGRHNSGVPAPIDLASVSDVQPFPEDDAARMAADPANASRARSRRAAVRGASSPQRSPVWQALGICAELLITAAVICALYIVWQMWWTGVEAERAQNETTQSVDWSDPSNNGGTVTIAKAQEGDAPVQPKDAKYGDLIAQIYIPRFGSQWHRNIVEGTTLEQLNRHGLGHYDTTQMPGQVGNFAVAGHRNGYGQPLGDVDKLQEGDPIIVRTKDYWYVYHYTRYEIVLPTDVHVIAPNPEDSTANPTKRMITLTTCEPKYSTPTHRWISYGELAYWAKVSDGVPKELATTDSSGAVMFSTTETPSIASRIGSLDKVVFGALVVWLVLFIAAAVAWRWPVLREIRAGERRRPDASIYGGLLRLQSGVAPIRWLLLALLLFAAAAALFQWGFPWAAANIPFLQQMSNFVAAS
;
A
#
# COMPACT_ATOMS: atom_id res chain seq x y z
N MET A 1 -25.47 -4.92 -63.43
CA MET A 1 -26.35 -3.74 -63.46
C MET A 1 -25.74 -2.62 -62.66
N ARG A 2 -25.49 -1.50 -63.36
CA ARG A 2 -25.15 -0.11 -62.94
C ARG A 2 -24.17 0.15 -61.81
N HIS A 3 -22.97 0.56 -62.29
CA HIS A 3 -21.98 1.35 -61.60
C HIS A 3 -22.49 2.74 -61.16
N GLY A 4 -22.19 3.17 -59.96
CA GLY A 4 -22.25 4.56 -59.50
C GLY A 4 -20.83 5.01 -59.10
N ARG A 5 -20.18 5.80 -59.93
CA ARG A 5 -18.89 6.49 -59.66
C ARG A 5 -19.18 7.70 -58.76
N HIS A 6 -18.53 7.80 -57.61
CA HIS A 6 -18.38 9.04 -56.85
C HIS A 6 -17.10 9.75 -57.21
N ASN A 7 -17.22 10.96 -57.71
CA ASN A 7 -16.20 11.88 -58.16
C ASN A 7 -15.66 12.63 -56.94
N SER A 8 -14.36 12.46 -56.64
CA SER A 8 -13.64 13.20 -55.61
C SER A 8 -13.03 14.46 -56.21
N GLY A 9 -13.72 15.59 -56.04
CA GLY A 9 -13.19 16.91 -56.41
C GLY A 9 -12.18 17.39 -55.35
N VAL A 10 -10.92 17.47 -55.75
CA VAL A 10 -9.86 18.13 -54.97
C VAL A 10 -9.97 19.63 -55.22
N PRO A 11 -10.06 20.51 -54.21
CA PRO A 11 -10.03 21.96 -54.44
C PRO A 11 -8.60 22.41 -54.81
N ALA A 12 -8.53 23.31 -55.77
CA ALA A 12 -7.31 23.91 -56.30
C ALA A 12 -6.61 24.79 -55.24
N PRO A 13 -5.28 24.91 -55.28
CA PRO A 13 -4.52 25.73 -54.35
C PRO A 13 -4.85 27.22 -54.50
N ILE A 14 -5.04 27.90 -53.38
CA ILE A 14 -5.26 29.35 -53.31
C ILE A 14 -3.92 30.05 -53.59
N ASP A 15 -3.93 30.89 -54.63
CA ASP A 15 -2.81 31.73 -55.02
C ASP A 15 -2.61 32.88 -54.03
N LEU A 16 -1.52 32.85 -53.26
CA LEU A 16 -1.15 33.80 -52.23
C LEU A 16 -0.54 35.12 -52.75
N ALA A 17 -0.50 35.31 -54.09
CA ALA A 17 0.17 36.47 -54.70
C ALA A 17 -0.72 37.73 -54.84
N SER A 18 -2.02 37.69 -54.38
CA SER A 18 -2.96 38.81 -54.54
C SER A 18 -3.38 39.52 -53.23
N VAL A 19 -2.65 39.33 -52.11
CA VAL A 19 -2.96 40.00 -50.83
C VAL A 19 -1.93 41.11 -50.55
N SER A 20 -1.70 42.02 -51.45
CA SER A 20 -0.79 43.17 -51.25
C SER A 20 -1.50 44.53 -51.15
N ASP A 21 -2.80 44.58 -50.96
CA ASP A 21 -3.51 45.83 -50.76
C ASP A 21 -4.43 45.81 -49.50
N VAL A 22 -3.78 45.59 -48.31
CA VAL A 22 -4.43 45.96 -47.07
C VAL A 22 -3.87 47.33 -46.64
N GLN A 23 -4.62 48.38 -46.93
CA GLN A 23 -4.33 49.69 -46.41
C GLN A 23 -4.42 49.64 -44.85
N PRO A 24 -3.47 50.25 -44.15
CA PRO A 24 -3.58 50.37 -42.71
C PRO A 24 -4.79 51.24 -42.32
N PHE A 25 -5.62 50.73 -41.45
CA PHE A 25 -6.76 51.45 -40.87
C PHE A 25 -6.23 52.77 -40.26
N PRO A 26 -6.87 53.93 -40.54
CA PRO A 26 -6.48 55.20 -39.92
C PRO A 26 -6.64 55.07 -38.38
N GLU A 27 -5.62 55.48 -37.62
CA GLU A 27 -5.61 55.51 -36.16
C GLU A 27 -6.81 56.32 -35.56
N ASP A 28 -7.34 57.26 -36.32
CA ASP A 28 -8.50 58.10 -35.90
C ASP A 28 -9.82 57.28 -35.82
N ASP A 29 -9.98 56.17 -36.52
CA ASP A 29 -11.22 55.39 -36.41
C ASP A 29 -11.22 54.46 -35.15
N ALA A 30 -10.06 54.05 -34.68
CA ALA A 30 -9.95 53.29 -33.42
C ALA A 30 -10.30 54.20 -32.21
N ALA A 31 -9.90 55.48 -32.25
CA ALA A 31 -10.23 56.45 -31.21
C ALA A 31 -11.73 56.85 -31.26
N ARG A 32 -12.33 56.94 -32.46
CA ARG A 32 -13.79 57.18 -32.63
C ARG A 32 -14.66 56.02 -32.19
N MET A 33 -14.26 54.77 -32.43
CA MET A 33 -14.95 53.59 -31.92
C MET A 33 -14.92 53.46 -30.40
N ALA A 34 -13.87 53.94 -29.74
CA ALA A 34 -13.74 53.99 -28.30
C ALA A 34 -14.55 55.12 -27.63
N ALA A 35 -14.90 56.16 -28.38
CA ALA A 35 -15.67 57.33 -27.92
C ALA A 35 -17.16 57.28 -28.24
N ASP A 36 -17.67 56.24 -28.92
CA ASP A 36 -19.06 56.12 -29.26
C ASP A 36 -19.93 55.88 -27.99
N PRO A 37 -20.83 56.83 -27.65
CA PRO A 37 -21.69 56.69 -26.50
C PRO A 37 -22.60 55.47 -26.57
N ALA A 38 -22.88 54.92 -27.80
CA ALA A 38 -23.63 53.68 -27.98
C ALA A 38 -22.82 52.45 -27.52
N ASN A 39 -21.51 52.43 -27.70
CA ASN A 39 -20.66 51.34 -27.20
C ASN A 39 -20.51 51.41 -25.67
N ALA A 40 -20.39 52.62 -25.10
CA ALA A 40 -20.39 52.84 -23.66
C ALA A 40 -21.74 52.44 -23.02
N SER A 41 -22.86 52.71 -23.69
CA SER A 41 -24.20 52.27 -23.24
C SER A 41 -24.38 50.75 -23.34
N ARG A 42 -23.88 50.10 -24.39
CA ARG A 42 -23.87 48.63 -24.54
C ARG A 42 -22.95 47.94 -23.50
N ALA A 43 -21.82 48.53 -23.18
CA ALA A 43 -20.94 48.03 -22.09
C ALA A 43 -21.60 48.18 -20.72
N ARG A 44 -22.31 49.31 -20.48
CA ARG A 44 -23.09 49.54 -19.24
C ARG A 44 -24.29 48.60 -19.15
N SER A 45 -25.03 48.36 -20.25
CA SER A 45 -26.15 47.44 -20.28
C SER A 45 -25.72 45.98 -20.14
N ARG A 46 -24.60 45.57 -20.71
CA ARG A 46 -23.97 44.25 -20.43
C ARG A 46 -23.57 44.10 -18.98
N ARG A 47 -22.95 45.12 -18.36
CA ARG A 47 -22.64 45.13 -16.92
C ARG A 47 -23.88 45.13 -16.05
N ALA A 48 -24.94 45.81 -16.44
CA ALA A 48 -26.24 45.80 -15.74
C ALA A 48 -26.95 44.45 -15.90
N ALA A 49 -26.91 43.83 -17.10
CA ALA A 49 -27.48 42.50 -17.35
C ALA A 49 -26.75 41.40 -16.57
N VAL A 50 -25.42 41.48 -16.45
CA VAL A 50 -24.62 40.57 -15.59
C VAL A 50 -24.93 40.77 -14.09
N ARG A 51 -25.22 42.03 -13.67
CA ARG A 51 -25.70 42.30 -12.30
C ARG A 51 -27.15 41.87 -12.04
N GLY A 52 -28.02 41.91 -13.05
CA GLY A 52 -29.42 41.52 -12.96
C GLY A 52 -29.68 40.00 -12.99
N ALA A 53 -28.73 39.23 -13.54
CA ALA A 53 -28.81 37.77 -13.61
C ALA A 53 -28.16 37.04 -12.40
N SER A 54 -27.87 37.78 -11.31
CA SER A 54 -27.29 37.19 -10.13
C SER A 54 -28.38 36.48 -9.31
N SER A 55 -28.41 35.13 -9.37
CA SER A 55 -29.08 34.36 -8.34
C SER A 55 -28.62 34.84 -6.95
N PRO A 56 -29.49 34.95 -5.95
CA PRO A 56 -29.15 35.48 -4.64
C PRO A 56 -28.02 34.64 -4.04
N GLN A 57 -27.07 35.31 -3.36
CA GLN A 57 -26.03 34.63 -2.60
C GLN A 57 -26.69 33.70 -1.60
N ARG A 58 -26.23 32.44 -1.52
CA ARG A 58 -26.75 31.52 -0.50
C ARG A 58 -26.64 32.18 0.88
N SER A 59 -27.63 31.99 1.71
CA SER A 59 -27.58 32.50 3.08
C SER A 59 -26.33 31.99 3.82
N PRO A 60 -25.83 32.73 4.82
CA PRO A 60 -24.64 32.29 5.61
C PRO A 60 -24.78 30.87 6.18
N VAL A 61 -26.02 30.48 6.54
CA VAL A 61 -26.32 29.13 7.03
C VAL A 61 -26.05 28.07 5.96
N TRP A 62 -26.50 28.28 4.71
CA TRP A 62 -26.24 27.34 3.63
C TRP A 62 -24.76 27.27 3.23
N GLN A 63 -24.02 28.38 3.38
CA GLN A 63 -22.57 28.38 3.16
C GLN A 63 -21.85 27.58 4.28
N ALA A 64 -22.25 27.77 5.53
CA ALA A 64 -21.73 26.99 6.66
C ALA A 64 -22.00 25.48 6.51
N LEU A 65 -23.25 25.12 6.13
CA LEU A 65 -23.59 23.73 5.84
C LEU A 65 -22.76 23.14 4.69
N GLY A 66 -22.47 23.93 3.65
CA GLY A 66 -21.58 23.53 2.56
C GLY A 66 -20.17 23.23 3.04
N ILE A 67 -19.60 24.07 3.89
CA ILE A 67 -18.27 23.84 4.49
C ILE A 67 -18.29 22.61 5.39
N CYS A 68 -19.31 22.44 6.23
CA CYS A 68 -19.45 21.23 7.05
C CYS A 68 -19.52 19.96 6.20
N ALA A 69 -20.28 20.00 5.08
CA ALA A 69 -20.34 18.86 4.15
C ALA A 69 -18.96 18.56 3.52
N GLU A 70 -18.21 19.58 3.10
CA GLU A 70 -16.84 19.40 2.59
C GLU A 70 -15.93 18.76 3.64
N LEU A 71 -15.98 19.18 4.90
CA LEU A 71 -15.20 18.61 6.00
C LEU A 71 -15.57 17.16 6.29
N LEU A 72 -16.88 16.84 6.28
CA LEU A 72 -17.35 15.46 6.49
C LEU A 72 -16.91 14.54 5.34
N ILE A 73 -16.98 15.00 4.09
CA ILE A 73 -16.49 14.24 2.94
C ILE A 73 -14.98 14.03 3.05
N THR A 74 -14.23 15.06 3.45
CA THR A 74 -12.78 14.95 3.67
C THR A 74 -12.46 13.93 4.74
N ALA A 75 -13.16 13.98 5.88
CA ALA A 75 -13.01 13.01 6.96
C ALA A 75 -13.32 11.58 6.49
N ALA A 76 -14.40 11.40 5.73
CA ALA A 76 -14.76 10.09 5.17
C ALA A 76 -13.69 9.56 4.21
N VAL A 77 -13.11 10.42 3.35
CA VAL A 77 -12.00 10.05 2.45
C VAL A 77 -10.76 9.68 3.25
N ILE A 78 -10.39 10.45 4.29
CA ILE A 78 -9.25 10.13 5.16
C ILE A 78 -9.46 8.78 5.86
N CYS A 79 -10.65 8.49 6.38
CA CYS A 79 -10.98 7.20 6.98
C CYS A 79 -10.85 6.05 5.96
N ALA A 80 -11.37 6.23 4.74
CA ALA A 80 -11.22 5.24 3.68
C ALA A 80 -9.75 5.00 3.30
N LEU A 81 -8.96 6.06 3.19
CA LEU A 81 -7.51 5.96 2.93
C LEU A 81 -6.79 5.26 4.09
N TYR A 82 -7.18 5.50 5.34
CA TYR A 82 -6.63 4.80 6.50
C TYR A 82 -6.89 3.30 6.43
N ILE A 83 -8.11 2.89 6.06
CA ILE A 83 -8.45 1.46 5.88
C ILE A 83 -7.58 0.83 4.78
N VAL A 84 -7.42 1.52 3.64
CA VAL A 84 -6.55 1.04 2.55
C VAL A 84 -5.10 0.94 3.01
N TRP A 85 -4.60 1.92 3.76
CA TRP A 85 -3.27 1.89 4.34
C TRP A 85 -3.10 0.69 5.29
N GLN A 86 -4.02 0.51 6.24
CA GLN A 86 -3.95 -0.55 7.24
C GLN A 86 -4.04 -1.96 6.62
N MET A 87 -4.92 -2.16 5.63
CA MET A 87 -5.18 -3.49 5.08
C MET A 87 -4.22 -3.89 3.95
N TRP A 88 -3.67 -2.91 3.25
CA TRP A 88 -2.86 -3.19 2.06
C TRP A 88 -1.45 -2.61 2.14
N TRP A 89 -1.30 -1.30 2.43
CA TRP A 89 0.00 -0.64 2.36
C TRP A 89 0.99 -1.14 3.42
N THR A 90 0.51 -1.43 4.64
CA THR A 90 1.33 -2.05 5.68
C THR A 90 1.91 -3.40 5.22
N GLY A 91 1.16 -4.16 4.42
CA GLY A 91 1.64 -5.40 3.80
C GLY A 91 2.75 -5.16 2.78
N VAL A 92 2.64 -4.11 1.96
CA VAL A 92 3.69 -3.70 1.00
C VAL A 92 5.00 -3.33 1.72
N GLU A 93 4.89 -2.59 2.83
CA GLU A 93 6.05 -2.22 3.64
C GLU A 93 6.69 -3.44 4.32
N ALA A 94 5.87 -4.36 4.86
CA ALA A 94 6.35 -5.59 5.45
C ALA A 94 7.03 -6.51 4.41
N GLU A 95 6.44 -6.66 3.22
CA GLU A 95 7.06 -7.43 2.11
C GLU A 95 8.44 -6.85 1.74
N ARG A 96 8.54 -5.53 1.62
CA ARG A 96 9.82 -4.87 1.33
C ARG A 96 10.86 -5.13 2.43
N ALA A 97 10.49 -4.96 3.69
CA ALA A 97 11.40 -5.19 4.81
C ALA A 97 11.83 -6.66 4.90
N GLN A 98 10.94 -7.62 4.62
CA GLN A 98 11.29 -9.04 4.56
C GLN A 98 12.27 -9.33 3.42
N ASN A 99 12.07 -8.74 2.23
CA ASN A 99 12.99 -8.88 1.10
C ASN A 99 14.37 -8.29 1.41
N GLU A 100 14.43 -7.11 2.05
CA GLU A 100 15.68 -6.49 2.50
C GLU A 100 16.41 -7.40 3.50
N THR A 101 15.69 -7.96 4.47
CA THR A 101 16.24 -8.91 5.47
C THR A 101 16.78 -10.17 4.80
N THR A 102 16.03 -10.76 3.88
CA THR A 102 16.46 -11.96 3.13
C THR A 102 17.71 -11.69 2.30
N GLN A 103 17.81 -10.52 1.65
CA GLN A 103 18.97 -10.14 0.84
C GLN A 103 20.20 -9.78 1.69
N SER A 104 20.06 -9.47 2.97
CA SER A 104 21.17 -9.14 3.86
C SER A 104 21.94 -10.37 4.37
N VAL A 105 21.38 -11.56 4.21
CA VAL A 105 21.99 -12.82 4.66
C VAL A 105 22.52 -13.63 3.48
N ASP A 106 23.66 -14.33 3.71
CA ASP A 106 24.27 -15.21 2.71
C ASP A 106 23.64 -16.62 2.79
N TRP A 107 22.36 -16.71 2.43
CA TRP A 107 21.67 -17.99 2.31
C TRP A 107 21.55 -18.38 0.84
N SER A 108 21.81 -19.67 0.55
CA SER A 108 21.60 -20.19 -0.80
C SER A 108 20.12 -20.05 -1.20
N ASP A 109 19.85 -19.60 -2.42
CA ASP A 109 18.50 -19.63 -2.96
C ASP A 109 18.25 -20.99 -3.62
N PRO A 110 17.29 -21.80 -3.13
CA PRO A 110 16.99 -23.10 -3.72
C PRO A 110 16.53 -23.03 -5.18
N SER A 111 16.04 -21.87 -5.63
CA SER A 111 15.55 -21.65 -7.00
C SER A 111 16.63 -21.20 -8.01
N ASN A 112 17.85 -20.93 -7.58
CA ASN A 112 18.93 -20.34 -8.41
C ASN A 112 19.43 -21.22 -9.56
N ASN A 113 19.00 -22.48 -9.67
CA ASN A 113 19.39 -23.40 -10.76
C ASN A 113 18.38 -23.38 -11.94
N GLY A 114 17.92 -22.20 -12.37
CA GLY A 114 16.96 -22.09 -13.48
C GLY A 114 15.56 -22.60 -13.14
N GLY A 115 15.23 -22.67 -11.85
CA GLY A 115 13.94 -23.13 -11.36
C GLY A 115 13.86 -24.66 -11.15
N THR A 116 14.75 -25.46 -11.72
CA THR A 116 14.79 -26.93 -11.51
C THR A 116 15.48 -27.24 -10.21
N VAL A 117 14.85 -28.05 -9.38
CA VAL A 117 15.37 -28.45 -8.06
C VAL A 117 15.34 -29.96 -7.89
N THR A 118 16.16 -30.47 -6.96
CA THR A 118 16.09 -31.86 -6.50
C THR A 118 15.20 -31.95 -5.26
N ILE A 119 14.56 -33.09 -5.07
CA ILE A 119 13.83 -33.37 -3.83
C ILE A 119 14.86 -33.79 -2.77
N ALA A 120 14.90 -33.04 -1.68
CA ALA A 120 15.82 -33.33 -0.57
C ALA A 120 15.46 -34.66 0.11
N LYS A 121 16.48 -35.40 0.50
CA LYS A 121 16.29 -36.68 1.19
C LYS A 121 15.78 -36.43 2.62
N ALA A 122 14.56 -36.93 2.89
CA ALA A 122 13.99 -36.89 4.24
C ALA A 122 14.84 -37.72 5.21
N GLN A 123 15.09 -37.17 6.39
CA GLN A 123 15.81 -37.82 7.48
C GLN A 123 14.94 -37.79 8.74
N GLU A 124 14.85 -38.91 9.41
CA GLU A 124 14.15 -39.08 10.66
C GLU A 124 15.11 -39.03 11.86
N GLY A 125 14.57 -38.92 13.07
CA GLY A 125 15.37 -38.92 14.30
C GLY A 125 15.92 -37.54 14.69
N ASP A 126 17.14 -37.50 15.21
CA ASP A 126 17.71 -36.28 15.78
C ASP A 126 18.04 -35.24 14.72
N ALA A 127 17.22 -34.20 14.72
CA ALA A 127 17.41 -33.05 13.84
C ALA A 127 18.56 -32.17 14.33
N PRO A 128 19.43 -31.66 13.43
CA PRO A 128 20.42 -30.66 13.79
C PRO A 128 19.79 -29.39 14.34
N VAL A 129 20.33 -28.78 15.36
CA VAL A 129 19.80 -27.58 16.01
C VAL A 129 20.72 -26.40 15.70
N GLN A 130 20.11 -25.27 15.31
CA GLN A 130 20.84 -24.03 15.10
C GLN A 130 21.28 -23.41 16.44
N PRO A 131 22.43 -22.71 16.48
CA PRO A 131 22.79 -21.91 17.64
C PRO A 131 21.74 -20.89 18.01
N LYS A 132 21.54 -20.66 19.32
CA LYS A 132 20.63 -19.64 19.83
C LYS A 132 21.42 -18.37 20.21
N ASP A 133 22.01 -17.72 19.21
CA ASP A 133 22.88 -16.54 19.36
C ASP A 133 22.36 -15.32 18.56
N ALA A 134 21.20 -15.45 17.94
CA ALA A 134 20.57 -14.39 17.15
C ALA A 134 20.15 -13.20 18.04
N LYS A 135 20.32 -11.99 17.52
CA LYS A 135 19.84 -10.77 18.14
C LYS A 135 18.43 -10.45 17.64
N TYR A 136 17.72 -9.64 18.37
CA TYR A 136 16.38 -9.17 17.96
C TYR A 136 16.43 -8.55 16.56
N GLY A 137 15.58 -9.07 15.68
CA GLY A 137 15.49 -8.68 14.28
C GLY A 137 16.38 -9.50 13.32
N ASP A 138 17.33 -10.31 13.83
CA ASP A 138 18.11 -11.20 12.98
C ASP A 138 17.23 -12.30 12.37
N LEU A 139 17.45 -12.61 11.08
CA LEU A 139 16.76 -13.70 10.40
C LEU A 139 17.24 -15.04 10.94
N ILE A 140 16.35 -15.81 11.54
CA ILE A 140 16.67 -17.15 12.05
C ILE A 140 16.13 -18.27 11.17
N ALA A 141 15.00 -18.04 10.49
CA ALA A 141 14.38 -19.01 9.61
C ALA A 141 13.44 -18.34 8.58
N GLN A 142 13.02 -19.12 7.60
CA GLN A 142 11.90 -18.84 6.72
C GLN A 142 10.85 -19.94 6.89
N ILE A 143 9.58 -19.56 6.87
CA ILE A 143 8.47 -20.51 6.98
C ILE A 143 7.67 -20.56 5.68
N TYR A 144 7.28 -21.74 5.29
CA TYR A 144 6.46 -22.04 4.11
C TYR A 144 5.25 -22.87 4.54
N ILE A 145 4.06 -22.44 4.15
CA ILE A 145 2.80 -23.15 4.45
C ILE A 145 1.99 -23.24 3.15
N PRO A 146 2.11 -24.34 2.39
CA PRO A 146 1.45 -24.50 1.09
C PRO A 146 -0.07 -24.32 1.13
N ARG A 147 -0.70 -24.59 2.27
CA ARG A 147 -2.15 -24.36 2.48
C ARG A 147 -2.53 -22.88 2.33
N PHE A 148 -1.64 -21.93 2.63
CA PHE A 148 -1.90 -20.49 2.51
C PHE A 148 -1.66 -19.98 1.09
N GLY A 149 -1.04 -20.79 0.25
CA GLY A 149 -0.74 -20.51 -1.16
C GLY A 149 0.56 -21.20 -1.56
N SER A 150 0.64 -21.63 -2.83
CA SER A 150 1.83 -22.33 -3.33
C SER A 150 3.11 -21.50 -3.24
N GLN A 151 2.99 -20.19 -3.29
CA GLN A 151 4.12 -19.25 -3.21
C GLN A 151 4.25 -18.59 -1.83
N TRP A 152 3.38 -18.93 -0.88
CA TRP A 152 3.38 -18.28 0.42
C TRP A 152 4.61 -18.68 1.25
N HIS A 153 5.38 -17.69 1.61
CA HIS A 153 6.46 -17.81 2.60
C HIS A 153 6.62 -16.52 3.40
N ARG A 154 7.21 -16.62 4.58
CA ARG A 154 7.52 -15.47 5.45
C ARG A 154 8.81 -15.69 6.19
N ASN A 155 9.48 -14.59 6.52
CA ASN A 155 10.64 -14.61 7.39
C ASN A 155 10.23 -14.86 8.85
N ILE A 156 11.10 -15.53 9.61
CA ILE A 156 11.04 -15.63 11.06
C ILE A 156 12.30 -14.95 11.58
N VAL A 157 12.12 -13.88 12.34
CA VAL A 157 13.21 -13.15 13.00
C VAL A 157 13.19 -13.39 14.50
N GLU A 158 14.32 -13.15 15.18
CA GLU A 158 14.38 -13.24 16.64
C GLU A 158 13.57 -12.10 17.28
N GLY A 159 12.76 -12.45 18.30
CA GLY A 159 11.95 -11.51 19.07
C GLY A 159 10.53 -11.30 18.53
N THR A 160 9.60 -11.01 19.45
CA THR A 160 8.17 -10.85 19.17
C THR A 160 7.66 -9.45 19.46
N THR A 161 8.54 -8.43 19.49
CA THR A 161 8.09 -7.05 19.67
C THR A 161 7.35 -6.55 18.42
N LEU A 162 6.57 -5.48 18.57
CA LEU A 162 5.83 -4.90 17.44
C LEU A 162 6.73 -4.46 16.29
N GLU A 163 7.96 -4.07 16.56
CA GLU A 163 8.93 -3.72 15.53
C GLU A 163 9.21 -4.92 14.62
N GLN A 164 9.48 -6.09 15.20
CA GLN A 164 9.73 -7.32 14.44
C GLN A 164 8.47 -7.78 13.70
N LEU A 165 7.33 -7.85 14.39
CA LEU A 165 6.08 -8.35 13.80
C LEU A 165 5.53 -7.46 12.69
N ASN A 166 5.68 -6.13 12.80
CA ASN A 166 5.16 -5.20 11.81
C ASN A 166 5.97 -5.18 10.51
N ARG A 167 7.25 -5.58 10.55
CA ARG A 167 8.17 -5.41 9.43
C ARG A 167 8.70 -6.73 8.86
N HIS A 168 8.92 -7.74 9.70
CA HIS A 168 9.73 -8.89 9.32
C HIS A 168 8.92 -10.20 9.14
N GLY A 169 7.61 -10.16 9.27
CA GLY A 169 6.73 -11.32 9.08
C GLY A 169 6.37 -11.99 10.41
N LEU A 170 7.14 -13.00 10.83
CA LEU A 170 6.95 -13.67 12.11
C LEU A 170 8.12 -13.40 13.04
N GLY A 171 7.83 -13.42 14.33
CA GLY A 171 8.83 -13.30 15.39
C GLY A 171 8.94 -14.59 16.22
N HIS A 172 10.14 -15.03 16.52
CA HIS A 172 10.39 -16.14 17.41
C HIS A 172 10.32 -15.67 18.87
N TYR A 173 9.70 -16.45 19.73
CA TYR A 173 9.76 -16.21 21.17
C TYR A 173 11.14 -16.64 21.69
N ASP A 174 11.96 -15.69 22.07
CA ASP A 174 13.35 -15.86 22.50
C ASP A 174 13.54 -16.84 23.68
N THR A 175 12.48 -17.09 24.44
CA THR A 175 12.45 -18.06 25.55
C THR A 175 12.17 -19.50 25.11
N THR A 176 11.82 -19.73 23.83
CA THR A 176 11.44 -21.04 23.31
C THR A 176 12.57 -21.74 22.56
N GLN A 177 12.35 -22.95 22.10
CA GLN A 177 13.34 -23.76 21.40
C GLN A 177 13.58 -23.28 19.96
N MET A 178 14.74 -23.61 19.41
CA MET A 178 15.07 -23.40 18.01
C MET A 178 14.43 -24.49 17.11
N PRO A 179 14.27 -24.26 15.79
CA PRO A 179 13.72 -25.23 14.87
C PRO A 179 14.41 -26.61 14.98
N GLY A 180 13.63 -27.67 15.02
CA GLY A 180 14.15 -29.05 15.12
C GLY A 180 14.62 -29.50 16.50
N GLN A 181 14.69 -28.62 17.50
CA GLN A 181 15.02 -28.96 18.87
C GLN A 181 13.88 -29.70 19.57
N VAL A 182 14.20 -30.60 20.49
CA VAL A 182 13.19 -31.22 21.38
C VAL A 182 12.56 -30.11 22.23
N GLY A 183 11.25 -30.04 22.21
CA GLY A 183 10.46 -28.99 22.83
C GLY A 183 9.63 -28.24 21.80
N ASN A 184 9.38 -26.96 22.00
CA ASN A 184 8.44 -26.17 21.26
C ASN A 184 9.12 -24.94 20.65
N PHE A 185 9.23 -24.90 19.32
CA PHE A 185 9.63 -23.73 18.57
C PHE A 185 8.39 -22.85 18.35
N ALA A 186 8.25 -21.76 19.12
CA ALA A 186 7.08 -20.92 19.08
C ALA A 186 7.34 -19.60 18.35
N VAL A 187 6.42 -19.23 17.46
CA VAL A 187 6.47 -17.99 16.70
C VAL A 187 5.14 -17.24 16.76
N ALA A 188 5.23 -15.92 16.71
CA ALA A 188 4.08 -15.02 16.65
C ALA A 188 3.99 -14.34 15.30
N GLY A 189 2.77 -14.00 14.87
CA GLY A 189 2.54 -13.22 13.67
C GLY A 189 1.18 -12.55 13.67
N HIS A 190 1.06 -11.44 12.92
CA HIS A 190 -0.22 -10.75 12.78
C HIS A 190 -1.25 -11.58 12.04
N ARG A 191 -2.50 -11.52 12.50
CA ARG A 191 -3.65 -12.12 11.79
C ARG A 191 -4.28 -11.15 10.79
N ASN A 192 -4.11 -9.85 11.00
CA ASN A 192 -4.65 -8.78 10.18
C ASN A 192 -3.64 -7.63 10.08
N GLY A 193 -3.55 -6.96 8.92
CA GLY A 193 -2.54 -5.94 8.64
C GLY A 193 -1.11 -6.49 8.51
N TYR A 194 -0.18 -5.64 8.14
CA TYR A 194 1.26 -5.97 8.02
C TYR A 194 1.56 -7.24 7.21
N GLY A 195 0.82 -7.42 6.11
CA GLY A 195 0.90 -8.63 5.28
C GLY A 195 0.24 -9.86 5.87
N GLN A 196 -0.42 -9.74 7.03
CA GLN A 196 -1.21 -10.80 7.72
C GLN A 196 -0.57 -12.20 7.61
N PRO A 197 0.67 -12.36 8.12
CA PRO A 197 1.42 -13.60 7.94
C PRO A 197 0.68 -14.84 8.46
N LEU A 198 -0.15 -14.71 9.49
CA LEU A 198 -0.98 -15.77 10.03
C LEU A 198 -2.49 -15.50 9.81
N GLY A 199 -2.82 -14.78 8.72
CA GLY A 199 -4.21 -14.44 8.38
C GLY A 199 -5.11 -15.63 8.09
N ASP A 200 -4.54 -16.71 7.61
CA ASP A 200 -5.24 -17.88 7.10
C ASP A 200 -5.06 -19.14 7.95
N VAL A 201 -4.67 -19.01 9.22
CA VAL A 201 -4.47 -20.14 10.15
C VAL A 201 -5.71 -21.02 10.31
N ASP A 202 -6.89 -20.43 10.14
CA ASP A 202 -8.19 -21.12 10.17
C ASP A 202 -8.41 -22.07 8.97
N LYS A 203 -7.57 -21.99 7.93
CA LYS A 203 -7.61 -22.90 6.77
C LYS A 203 -6.80 -24.18 6.98
N LEU A 204 -5.92 -24.23 8.00
CA LEU A 204 -5.07 -25.37 8.28
C LEU A 204 -5.91 -26.61 8.61
N GLN A 205 -5.51 -27.73 8.04
CA GLN A 205 -6.10 -29.06 8.26
C GLN A 205 -5.05 -30.02 8.82
N GLU A 206 -5.46 -30.97 9.64
CA GLU A 206 -4.57 -31.98 10.20
C GLU A 206 -3.74 -32.65 9.09
N GLY A 207 -2.43 -32.74 9.32
CA GLY A 207 -1.47 -33.28 8.34
C GLY A 207 -0.90 -32.24 7.37
N ASP A 208 -1.43 -30.99 7.30
CA ASP A 208 -0.86 -29.97 6.44
C ASP A 208 0.60 -29.66 6.82
N PRO A 209 1.50 -29.50 5.83
CA PRO A 209 2.89 -29.23 6.09
C PRO A 209 3.09 -27.76 6.54
N ILE A 210 3.84 -27.60 7.61
CA ILE A 210 4.43 -26.33 8.08
C ILE A 210 5.94 -26.53 7.97
N ILE A 211 6.58 -25.85 7.03
CA ILE A 211 7.96 -26.09 6.66
C ILE A 211 8.80 -24.91 7.09
N VAL A 212 9.81 -25.16 7.92
CA VAL A 212 10.75 -24.14 8.41
C VAL A 212 12.11 -24.40 7.78
N ARG A 213 12.67 -23.38 7.12
CA ARG A 213 13.99 -23.38 6.54
C ARG A 213 14.92 -22.51 7.37
N THR A 214 16.05 -23.07 7.77
CA THR A 214 17.20 -22.32 8.27
C THR A 214 18.26 -22.21 7.17
N LYS A 215 19.44 -21.70 7.48
CA LYS A 215 20.55 -21.61 6.51
C LYS A 215 20.83 -22.95 5.84
N ASP A 216 20.94 -24.03 6.65
CA ASP A 216 21.47 -25.32 6.22
C ASP A 216 20.44 -26.45 6.21
N TYR A 217 19.29 -26.28 6.87
CA TYR A 217 18.33 -27.35 7.10
C TYR A 217 16.90 -26.93 6.86
N TRP A 218 16.11 -27.93 6.42
CA TRP A 218 14.66 -27.92 6.36
C TRP A 218 14.11 -28.72 7.53
N TYR A 219 13.05 -28.20 8.18
CA TYR A 219 12.29 -28.90 9.22
C TYR A 219 10.83 -28.90 8.76
N VAL A 220 10.30 -30.12 8.51
CA VAL A 220 8.94 -30.30 8.04
C VAL A 220 8.09 -30.77 9.20
N TYR A 221 7.23 -29.93 9.67
CA TYR A 221 6.23 -30.23 10.69
C TYR A 221 4.90 -30.51 10.01
N HIS A 222 4.10 -31.41 10.60
CA HIS A 222 2.71 -31.60 10.21
C HIS A 222 1.81 -30.93 11.26
N TYR A 223 0.86 -30.10 10.78
CA TYR A 223 -0.13 -29.48 11.62
C TYR A 223 -0.99 -30.55 12.31
N THR A 224 -1.29 -30.40 13.60
CA THR A 224 -2.02 -31.37 14.40
C THR A 224 -3.36 -30.85 14.88
N ARG A 225 -3.38 -29.66 15.51
CA ARG A 225 -4.59 -29.07 16.11
C ARG A 225 -4.44 -27.59 16.32
N TYR A 226 -5.56 -26.94 16.68
CA TYR A 226 -5.57 -25.59 17.20
C TYR A 226 -6.30 -25.50 18.53
N GLU A 227 -6.10 -24.38 19.22
CA GLU A 227 -6.91 -23.95 20.33
C GLU A 227 -7.04 -22.43 20.37
N ILE A 228 -8.06 -21.93 21.05
CA ILE A 228 -8.27 -20.49 21.28
C ILE A 228 -8.16 -20.25 22.78
N VAL A 229 -7.22 -19.38 23.15
CA VAL A 229 -6.87 -19.13 24.56
C VAL A 229 -6.91 -17.64 24.87
N LEU A 230 -6.87 -17.29 26.15
CA LEU A 230 -6.69 -15.91 26.59
C LEU A 230 -5.24 -15.44 26.31
N PRO A 231 -4.99 -14.15 26.13
CA PRO A 231 -3.64 -13.62 25.93
C PRO A 231 -2.66 -13.91 27.08
N THR A 232 -3.19 -14.21 28.28
CA THR A 232 -2.44 -14.53 29.49
C THR A 232 -2.03 -16.01 29.59
N ASP A 233 -2.54 -16.85 28.71
CA ASP A 233 -2.29 -18.29 28.75
C ASP A 233 -0.95 -18.64 28.10
N VAL A 234 0.12 -18.55 28.88
CA VAL A 234 1.51 -18.74 28.43
C VAL A 234 1.91 -20.21 28.27
N HIS A 235 1.10 -21.18 28.71
CA HIS A 235 1.41 -22.61 28.55
C HIS A 235 1.60 -23.01 27.08
N VAL A 236 0.93 -22.31 26.15
CA VAL A 236 0.96 -22.55 24.73
C VAL A 236 2.36 -22.43 24.09
N ILE A 237 3.24 -21.67 24.73
CA ILE A 237 4.65 -21.52 24.30
C ILE A 237 5.62 -22.28 25.22
N ALA A 238 5.12 -23.03 26.22
CA ALA A 238 5.98 -23.87 27.04
C ALA A 238 6.73 -24.93 26.21
N PRO A 239 7.86 -25.44 26.69
CA PRO A 239 8.59 -26.52 26.01
C PRO A 239 7.73 -27.76 25.70
N ASN A 240 6.78 -28.07 26.57
CA ASN A 240 5.72 -29.04 26.35
C ASN A 240 4.37 -28.35 26.54
N PRO A 241 3.68 -27.88 25.48
CA PRO A 241 2.39 -27.19 25.59
C PRO A 241 1.22 -28.13 25.94
N GLU A 242 1.42 -29.46 25.84
CA GLU A 242 0.39 -30.46 26.24
C GLU A 242 0.38 -30.68 27.76
N ASP A 243 1.56 -30.60 28.40
CA ASP A 243 1.76 -30.68 29.84
C ASP A 243 3.01 -29.86 30.23
N SER A 244 2.81 -28.61 30.64
CA SER A 244 3.92 -27.73 31.00
C SER A 244 4.75 -28.17 32.21
N THR A 245 4.30 -29.20 32.95
CA THR A 245 5.02 -29.78 34.08
C THR A 245 5.91 -30.95 33.67
N ALA A 246 5.69 -31.55 32.52
CA ALA A 246 6.46 -32.68 32.00
C ALA A 246 7.61 -32.22 31.08
N ASN A 247 8.70 -32.99 31.09
CA ASN A 247 9.78 -32.76 30.15
C ASN A 247 9.30 -32.97 28.70
N PRO A 248 9.70 -32.13 27.75
CA PRO A 248 9.34 -32.30 26.35
C PRO A 248 10.00 -33.58 25.77
N THR A 249 9.24 -34.32 25.01
CA THR A 249 9.72 -35.53 24.28
C THR A 249 9.54 -35.38 22.78
N LYS A 250 8.67 -34.45 22.37
CA LYS A 250 8.34 -34.14 20.97
C LYS A 250 9.12 -32.93 20.48
N ARG A 251 9.19 -32.77 19.16
CA ARG A 251 9.73 -31.58 18.50
C ARG A 251 8.54 -30.86 17.87
N MET A 252 8.11 -29.77 18.47
CA MET A 252 6.88 -29.07 18.12
C MET A 252 7.17 -27.70 17.51
N ILE A 253 6.22 -27.24 16.72
CA ILE A 253 6.09 -25.84 16.31
C ILE A 253 4.75 -25.30 16.80
N THR A 254 4.77 -24.07 17.31
CA THR A 254 3.57 -23.33 17.70
C THR A 254 3.49 -22.01 16.94
N LEU A 255 2.36 -21.80 16.23
CA LEU A 255 2.05 -20.52 15.58
C LEU A 255 1.01 -19.79 16.42
N THR A 256 1.33 -18.58 16.88
CA THR A 256 0.45 -17.76 17.71
C THR A 256 -0.01 -16.52 16.95
N THR A 257 -1.31 -16.25 16.97
CA THR A 257 -1.87 -15.05 16.36
C THR A 257 -3.10 -14.55 17.11
N CYS A 258 -3.58 -13.37 16.74
CA CYS A 258 -4.74 -12.75 17.38
C CYS A 258 -6.07 -13.38 16.95
N GLU A 259 -7.06 -13.35 17.86
CA GLU A 259 -8.45 -13.74 17.61
C GLU A 259 -9.39 -12.74 18.31
N PRO A 260 -10.48 -12.24 17.69
CA PRO A 260 -10.90 -12.44 16.29
C PRO A 260 -10.07 -11.65 15.24
N LYS A 261 -10.16 -12.06 13.98
CA LYS A 261 -9.35 -11.54 12.87
C LYS A 261 -9.61 -10.07 12.55
N TYR A 262 -10.85 -9.61 12.57
CA TYR A 262 -11.27 -8.29 12.07
C TYR A 262 -11.85 -7.35 13.13
N SER A 263 -11.71 -7.68 14.39
CA SER A 263 -12.15 -6.82 15.50
C SER A 263 -11.06 -6.76 16.56
N THR A 264 -11.28 -5.97 17.63
CA THR A 264 -10.34 -5.91 18.76
C THR A 264 -10.07 -7.32 19.29
N PRO A 265 -8.80 -7.77 19.27
CA PRO A 265 -8.48 -9.13 19.68
C PRO A 265 -8.66 -9.32 21.18
N THR A 266 -9.44 -10.31 21.54
CA THR A 266 -9.70 -10.69 22.94
C THR A 266 -9.03 -12.01 23.30
N HIS A 267 -8.65 -12.80 22.31
CA HIS A 267 -8.05 -14.12 22.45
C HIS A 267 -6.82 -14.27 21.55
N ARG A 268 -6.19 -15.42 21.63
CA ARG A 268 -5.14 -15.88 20.73
C ARG A 268 -5.58 -17.18 20.06
N TRP A 269 -5.36 -17.27 18.74
CA TRP A 269 -5.44 -18.51 17.98
C TRP A 269 -4.06 -19.15 17.99
N ILE A 270 -4.00 -20.38 18.45
CA ILE A 270 -2.77 -21.15 18.58
C ILE A 270 -2.88 -22.35 17.64
N SER A 271 -1.90 -22.56 16.78
CA SER A 271 -1.80 -23.71 15.89
C SER A 271 -0.56 -24.51 16.23
N TYR A 272 -0.71 -25.82 16.34
CA TYR A 272 0.39 -26.75 16.69
C TYR A 272 0.75 -27.66 15.54
N GLY A 273 2.03 -27.97 15.43
CA GLY A 273 2.54 -28.98 14.52
C GLY A 273 3.64 -29.81 15.19
N GLU A 274 3.83 -31.05 14.75
CA GLU A 274 4.86 -31.96 15.22
C GLU A 274 5.83 -32.28 14.08
N LEU A 275 7.14 -32.33 14.36
CA LEU A 275 8.18 -32.61 13.38
C LEU A 275 8.01 -34.02 12.80
N ALA A 276 7.83 -34.07 11.47
CA ALA A 276 7.75 -35.32 10.74
C ALA A 276 9.14 -35.79 10.26
N TYR A 277 9.91 -34.85 9.70
CA TYR A 277 11.26 -35.12 9.23
C TYR A 277 12.06 -33.82 9.05
N TRP A 278 13.35 -33.95 8.86
CA TRP A 278 14.24 -32.87 8.48
C TRP A 278 15.05 -33.23 7.22
N ALA A 279 15.64 -32.26 6.54
CA ALA A 279 16.49 -32.47 5.38
C ALA A 279 17.55 -31.39 5.26
N LYS A 280 18.63 -31.64 4.48
CA LYS A 280 19.63 -30.62 4.20
C LYS A 280 19.19 -29.73 3.04
N VAL A 281 19.43 -28.45 3.14
CA VAL A 281 19.19 -27.48 2.05
C VAL A 281 20.08 -27.80 0.85
N SER A 282 21.32 -28.29 1.09
CA SER A 282 22.24 -28.73 0.03
C SER A 282 21.73 -29.89 -0.82
N ASP A 283 20.82 -30.71 -0.31
CA ASP A 283 20.26 -31.87 -1.01
C ASP A 283 19.06 -31.52 -1.88
N GLY A 284 18.54 -30.28 -1.76
CA GLY A 284 17.39 -29.79 -2.52
C GLY A 284 16.28 -29.24 -1.63
N VAL A 285 15.02 -29.42 -2.05
CA VAL A 285 13.83 -28.91 -1.37
C VAL A 285 12.92 -30.06 -0.89
N PRO A 286 12.15 -29.85 0.21
CA PRO A 286 11.11 -30.81 0.63
C PRO A 286 10.10 -31.09 -0.50
N LYS A 287 9.63 -32.31 -0.58
CA LYS A 287 8.64 -32.75 -1.61
C LYS A 287 7.38 -31.89 -1.60
N GLU A 288 6.97 -31.36 -0.45
CA GLU A 288 5.78 -30.55 -0.25
C GLU A 288 5.92 -29.14 -0.88
N LEU A 289 7.15 -28.71 -1.19
CA LEU A 289 7.48 -27.46 -1.87
C LEU A 289 7.87 -27.68 -3.35
N ALA A 290 7.81 -28.91 -3.84
CA ALA A 290 8.14 -29.27 -5.20
C ALA A 290 6.86 -29.44 -6.05
N THR A 291 6.88 -28.91 -7.26
CA THR A 291 5.88 -29.15 -8.30
C THR A 291 6.56 -29.72 -9.53
N THR A 292 5.86 -30.60 -10.25
CA THR A 292 6.38 -31.16 -11.50
C THR A 292 5.74 -30.42 -12.67
N ASP A 293 6.54 -29.90 -13.56
CA ASP A 293 6.05 -29.24 -14.78
C ASP A 293 5.61 -30.27 -15.84
N SER A 294 5.10 -29.78 -16.98
CA SER A 294 4.64 -30.64 -18.10
C SER A 294 5.76 -31.44 -18.79
N SER A 295 7.02 -31.08 -18.55
CA SER A 295 8.21 -31.80 -19.06
C SER A 295 8.73 -32.86 -18.12
N GLY A 296 8.16 -32.97 -16.89
CA GLY A 296 8.63 -33.86 -15.83
C GLY A 296 9.75 -33.25 -14.98
N ALA A 297 10.12 -31.99 -15.19
CA ALA A 297 11.10 -31.29 -14.38
C ALA A 297 10.50 -30.91 -13.01
N VAL A 298 11.27 -31.13 -11.95
CA VAL A 298 10.88 -30.75 -10.59
C VAL A 298 11.23 -29.27 -10.37
N MET A 299 10.22 -28.49 -10.09
CA MET A 299 10.32 -27.05 -9.89
C MET A 299 10.05 -26.68 -8.44
N PHE A 300 10.72 -25.64 -7.93
CA PHE A 300 10.39 -25.07 -6.64
C PHE A 300 9.13 -24.21 -6.76
N SER A 301 8.12 -24.50 -5.93
CA SER A 301 6.79 -23.85 -6.04
C SER A 301 6.75 -22.40 -5.58
N THR A 302 7.78 -21.91 -4.89
CA THR A 302 7.76 -20.62 -4.18
C THR A 302 8.61 -19.51 -4.83
N THR A 303 8.69 -19.43 -6.14
CA THR A 303 9.28 -18.27 -6.82
C THR A 303 8.31 -17.10 -6.80
N GLU A 304 8.22 -16.39 -5.68
CA GLU A 304 7.49 -15.11 -5.64
C GLU A 304 8.24 -14.03 -6.43
N THR A 305 7.58 -13.45 -7.41
CA THR A 305 8.03 -12.18 -7.98
C THR A 305 7.55 -11.05 -7.04
N PRO A 306 8.47 -10.24 -6.47
CA PRO A 306 8.07 -9.12 -5.62
C PRO A 306 7.02 -8.26 -6.29
N SER A 307 6.01 -7.84 -5.55
CA SER A 307 4.94 -6.99 -6.08
C SER A 307 5.53 -5.69 -6.65
N ILE A 308 4.90 -5.13 -7.69
CA ILE A 308 5.34 -3.84 -8.24
C ILE A 308 5.31 -2.76 -7.15
N ALA A 309 4.36 -2.86 -6.23
CA ALA A 309 4.21 -1.93 -5.11
C ALA A 309 5.40 -2.01 -4.14
N SER A 310 5.93 -3.20 -3.85
CA SER A 310 7.10 -3.35 -2.96
C SER A 310 8.41 -2.81 -3.58
N ARG A 311 8.44 -2.64 -4.92
CA ARG A 311 9.55 -1.99 -5.64
C ARG A 311 9.49 -0.46 -5.58
N ILE A 312 8.33 0.12 -5.26
CA ILE A 312 8.22 1.56 -5.00
C ILE A 312 8.97 1.81 -3.70
N GLY A 313 10.08 2.55 -3.79
CA GLY A 313 10.84 2.98 -2.61
C GLY A 313 9.98 3.76 -1.62
N SER A 314 10.58 4.30 -0.56
CA SER A 314 9.82 5.05 0.44
C SER A 314 9.02 6.21 -0.20
N LEU A 315 7.80 6.44 0.29
CA LEU A 315 6.89 7.46 -0.23
C LEU A 315 7.37 8.90 0.01
N ASP A 316 8.37 9.12 0.88
CA ASP A 316 9.00 10.43 1.06
C ASP A 316 9.53 11.00 -0.25
N LYS A 317 10.20 10.18 -1.09
CA LYS A 317 10.68 10.58 -2.42
C LYS A 317 9.53 10.91 -3.37
N VAL A 318 8.42 10.17 -3.27
CA VAL A 318 7.21 10.43 -4.07
C VAL A 318 6.56 11.75 -3.66
N VAL A 319 6.43 12.02 -2.35
CA VAL A 319 5.92 13.28 -1.82
C VAL A 319 6.79 14.44 -2.27
N PHE A 320 8.11 14.34 -2.07
CA PHE A 320 9.04 15.38 -2.49
C PHE A 320 9.01 15.62 -4.01
N GLY A 321 9.03 14.57 -4.82
CA GLY A 321 8.92 14.67 -6.27
C GLY A 321 7.62 15.34 -6.73
N ALA A 322 6.48 14.95 -6.15
CA ALA A 322 5.18 15.56 -6.46
C ALA A 322 5.15 17.07 -6.10
N LEU A 323 5.72 17.44 -4.95
CA LEU A 323 5.81 18.85 -4.54
C LEU A 323 6.74 19.66 -5.44
N VAL A 324 7.86 19.10 -5.89
CA VAL A 324 8.77 19.77 -6.84
C VAL A 324 8.06 19.99 -8.18
N VAL A 325 7.39 18.95 -8.72
CA VAL A 325 6.62 19.06 -9.95
C VAL A 325 5.51 20.12 -9.81
N TRP A 326 4.77 20.06 -8.69
CA TRP A 326 3.77 21.08 -8.41
C TRP A 326 4.35 22.48 -8.38
N LEU A 327 5.48 22.71 -7.71
CA LEU A 327 6.13 24.01 -7.58
C LEU A 327 6.56 24.55 -8.95
N VAL A 328 7.19 23.72 -9.77
CA VAL A 328 7.64 24.10 -11.12
C VAL A 328 6.45 24.49 -12.00
N LEU A 329 5.39 23.67 -12.01
CA LEU A 329 4.17 23.95 -12.77
C LEU A 329 3.45 25.20 -12.23
N PHE A 330 3.41 25.37 -10.92
CA PHE A 330 2.80 26.54 -10.28
C PHE A 330 3.52 27.85 -10.69
N ILE A 331 4.86 27.87 -10.65
CA ILE A 331 5.67 29.02 -11.06
C ILE A 331 5.49 29.29 -12.57
N ALA A 332 5.58 28.27 -13.41
CA ALA A 332 5.40 28.41 -14.85
C ALA A 332 4.00 28.98 -15.17
N ALA A 333 2.96 28.46 -14.53
CA ALA A 333 1.60 28.95 -14.69
C ALA A 333 1.41 30.38 -14.14
N ALA A 334 2.09 30.71 -13.03
CA ALA A 334 2.05 32.06 -12.46
C ALA A 334 2.72 33.10 -13.39
N VAL A 335 3.78 32.74 -14.06
CA VAL A 335 4.47 33.59 -15.04
C VAL A 335 3.61 33.75 -16.31
N ALA A 336 3.08 32.63 -16.87
CA ALA A 336 2.36 32.64 -18.11
C ALA A 336 0.97 33.28 -18.01
N TRP A 337 0.21 32.97 -16.98
CA TRP A 337 -1.23 33.38 -16.87
C TRP A 337 -1.54 34.18 -15.61
N ARG A 338 -0.69 34.15 -14.59
CA ARG A 338 -0.98 34.73 -13.27
C ARG A 338 -2.25 34.12 -12.66
N TRP A 339 -3.17 34.96 -12.12
CA TRP A 339 -4.44 34.55 -11.51
C TRP A 339 -5.64 35.21 -12.25
N PRO A 340 -6.03 34.72 -13.42
CA PRO A 340 -7.10 35.35 -14.23
C PRO A 340 -8.41 35.45 -13.47
N VAL A 341 -8.83 34.39 -12.77
CA VAL A 341 -10.09 34.36 -12.01
C VAL A 341 -10.11 35.37 -10.85
N LEU A 342 -9.01 35.52 -10.13
CA LEU A 342 -8.92 36.51 -9.05
C LEU A 342 -8.93 37.94 -9.59
N ARG A 343 -8.35 38.18 -10.78
CA ARG A 343 -8.43 39.47 -11.47
C ARG A 343 -9.85 39.80 -11.87
N GLU A 344 -10.56 38.87 -12.48
CA GLU A 344 -11.98 39.03 -12.88
C GLU A 344 -12.86 39.35 -11.66
N ILE A 345 -12.65 38.66 -10.53
CA ILE A 345 -13.39 38.89 -9.28
C ILE A 345 -13.06 40.28 -8.72
N ARG A 346 -11.78 40.70 -8.72
CA ARG A 346 -11.38 42.02 -8.24
C ARG A 346 -11.86 43.14 -9.15
N ALA A 347 -11.92 42.90 -10.47
CA ALA A 347 -12.44 43.84 -11.44
C ALA A 347 -14.00 43.95 -11.40
N GLY A 348 -14.69 43.13 -10.63
CA GLY A 348 -16.14 43.07 -10.56
C GLY A 348 -16.80 42.45 -11.81
N GLU A 349 -15.99 41.83 -12.69
CA GLU A 349 -16.46 41.15 -13.91
C GLU A 349 -17.01 39.76 -13.60
N ARG A 350 -16.60 39.20 -12.49
CA ARG A 350 -17.06 37.91 -11.99
C ARG A 350 -17.51 37.99 -10.56
N ARG A 351 -18.66 37.38 -10.28
CA ARG A 351 -19.23 37.29 -8.93
C ARG A 351 -18.26 36.51 -7.98
N ARG A 352 -18.21 36.92 -6.72
CA ARG A 352 -17.57 36.14 -5.66
C ARG A 352 -18.36 34.82 -5.51
N PRO A 353 -17.70 33.66 -5.66
CA PRO A 353 -18.34 32.38 -5.42
C PRO A 353 -18.66 32.20 -3.94
N ASP A 354 -19.61 31.32 -3.64
CA ASP A 354 -19.94 30.92 -2.27
C ASP A 354 -18.71 30.38 -1.54
N ALA A 355 -18.74 30.42 -0.20
CA ALA A 355 -17.65 29.91 0.62
C ALA A 355 -17.50 28.40 0.42
N SER A 356 -16.29 27.95 0.13
CA SER A 356 -15.91 26.55 -0.11
C SER A 356 -14.41 26.42 0.13
N ILE A 357 -13.99 25.38 0.86
CA ILE A 357 -12.58 25.10 1.15
C ILE A 357 -11.87 24.70 -0.15
N TYR A 358 -12.38 23.71 -0.86
CA TYR A 358 -11.79 23.23 -2.12
C TYR A 358 -11.84 24.28 -3.21
N GLY A 359 -12.97 25.04 -3.28
CA GLY A 359 -13.06 26.20 -4.16
C GLY A 359 -12.05 27.29 -3.82
N GLY A 360 -11.74 27.48 -2.53
CA GLY A 360 -10.66 28.36 -2.04
C GLY A 360 -9.30 27.89 -2.50
N LEU A 361 -8.95 26.63 -2.23
CA LEU A 361 -7.70 26.01 -2.62
C LEU A 361 -7.50 26.08 -4.15
N LEU A 362 -8.55 25.79 -4.92
CA LEU A 362 -8.50 25.87 -6.38
C LEU A 362 -8.26 27.31 -6.88
N ARG A 363 -8.79 28.34 -6.20
CA ARG A 363 -8.57 29.75 -6.54
C ARG A 363 -7.17 30.23 -6.24
N LEU A 364 -6.51 29.65 -5.25
CA LEU A 364 -5.11 29.93 -4.92
C LEU A 364 -4.13 29.40 -5.98
N GLN A 365 -4.54 28.35 -6.75
CA GLN A 365 -3.72 27.85 -7.84
C GLN A 365 -3.64 28.86 -8.99
N SER A 366 -2.43 29.00 -9.57
CA SER A 366 -2.15 29.86 -10.73
C SER A 366 -2.62 29.23 -12.04
N GLY A 367 -2.82 30.06 -13.08
CA GLY A 367 -3.10 29.61 -14.45
C GLY A 367 -4.58 29.44 -14.81
N VAL A 368 -4.80 28.81 -15.96
CA VAL A 368 -6.13 28.52 -16.53
C VAL A 368 -6.77 27.30 -15.87
N ALA A 369 -8.08 27.09 -16.07
CA ALA A 369 -8.86 26.08 -15.35
C ALA A 369 -8.23 24.67 -15.37
N PRO A 370 -7.79 24.07 -16.50
CA PRO A 370 -7.18 22.74 -16.50
C PRO A 370 -5.91 22.65 -15.65
N ILE A 371 -5.04 23.67 -15.74
CA ILE A 371 -3.78 23.72 -14.97
C ILE A 371 -4.07 23.83 -13.47
N ARG A 372 -5.05 24.61 -13.07
CA ARG A 372 -5.44 24.76 -11.65
C ARG A 372 -5.97 23.44 -11.07
N TRP A 373 -6.74 22.67 -11.84
CA TRP A 373 -7.18 21.34 -11.43
C TRP A 373 -6.02 20.37 -11.31
N LEU A 374 -5.08 20.39 -12.26
CA LEU A 374 -3.87 19.57 -12.20
C LEU A 374 -3.02 19.89 -10.96
N LEU A 375 -2.80 21.18 -10.69
CA LEU A 375 -2.05 21.63 -9.51
C LEU A 375 -2.74 21.19 -8.21
N LEU A 376 -4.07 21.33 -8.13
CA LEU A 376 -4.81 20.86 -6.95
C LEU A 376 -4.71 19.34 -6.81
N ALA A 377 -4.84 18.58 -7.91
CA ALA A 377 -4.71 17.12 -7.88
C ALA A 377 -3.32 16.67 -7.41
N LEU A 378 -2.24 17.35 -7.85
CA LEU A 378 -0.87 17.08 -7.36
C LEU A 378 -0.71 17.33 -5.87
N LEU A 379 -1.30 18.41 -5.35
CA LEU A 379 -1.27 18.68 -3.90
C LEU A 379 -2.05 17.63 -3.10
N LEU A 380 -3.24 17.23 -3.58
CA LEU A 380 -4.03 16.19 -2.93
C LEU A 380 -3.33 14.82 -2.97
N PHE A 381 -2.66 14.52 -4.09
CA PHE A 381 -1.84 13.32 -4.21
C PHE A 381 -0.65 13.35 -3.24
N ALA A 382 0.09 14.46 -3.17
CA ALA A 382 1.18 14.61 -2.21
C ALA A 382 0.70 14.53 -0.76
N ALA A 383 -0.47 15.11 -0.45
CA ALA A 383 -1.07 15.02 0.88
C ALA A 383 -1.48 13.57 1.23
N ALA A 384 -2.09 12.84 0.30
CA ALA A 384 -2.42 11.42 0.49
C ALA A 384 -1.16 10.58 0.70
N ALA A 385 -0.11 10.76 -0.11
CA ALA A 385 1.16 10.07 0.07
C ALA A 385 1.82 10.41 1.42
N ALA A 386 1.75 11.67 1.88
CA ALA A 386 2.24 12.08 3.18
C ALA A 386 1.44 11.46 4.35
N LEU A 387 0.12 11.30 4.20
CA LEU A 387 -0.69 10.57 5.17
C LEU A 387 -0.25 9.10 5.28
N PHE A 388 0.01 8.43 4.16
CA PHE A 388 0.50 7.05 4.15
C PHE A 388 1.89 6.92 4.78
N GLN A 389 2.80 7.86 4.49
CA GLN A 389 4.18 7.80 4.96
C GLN A 389 4.33 8.15 6.45
N TRP A 390 3.59 9.16 6.93
CA TRP A 390 3.80 9.70 8.29
C TRP A 390 2.51 9.81 9.09
N GLY A 391 1.41 10.26 8.47
CA GLY A 391 0.17 10.58 9.20
C GLY A 391 -0.49 9.35 9.78
N PHE A 392 -0.68 8.30 9.00
CA PHE A 392 -1.33 7.07 9.43
C PHE A 392 -0.46 6.23 10.38
N PRO A 393 0.86 6.02 10.13
CA PRO A 393 1.72 5.39 11.13
C PRO A 393 1.72 6.13 12.47
N TRP A 394 1.80 7.46 12.45
CA TRP A 394 1.71 8.26 13.67
C TRP A 394 0.37 8.08 14.38
N ALA A 395 -0.74 8.14 13.64
CA ALA A 395 -2.07 7.98 14.21
C ALA A 395 -2.28 6.58 14.82
N ALA A 396 -1.83 5.53 14.11
CA ALA A 396 -1.88 4.16 14.60
C ALA A 396 -1.03 3.95 15.86
N ALA A 397 0.09 4.65 15.99
CA ALA A 397 0.98 4.55 17.15
C ALA A 397 0.51 5.37 18.36
N ASN A 398 -0.26 6.46 18.17
CA ASN A 398 -0.56 7.44 19.24
C ASN A 398 -2.04 7.56 19.60
N ILE A 399 -2.96 7.05 18.80
CA ILE A 399 -4.40 7.12 19.08
C ILE A 399 -4.85 5.77 19.66
N PRO A 400 -5.24 5.69 20.96
CA PRO A 400 -5.54 4.41 21.63
C PRO A 400 -6.60 3.56 20.91
N PHE A 401 -7.64 4.19 20.35
CA PHE A 401 -8.66 3.50 19.57
C PHE A 401 -8.08 2.82 18.32
N LEU A 402 -7.18 3.50 17.60
CA LEU A 402 -6.55 2.95 16.40
C LEU A 402 -5.50 1.89 16.75
N GLN A 403 -4.78 2.03 17.87
CA GLN A 403 -3.88 1.00 18.39
C GLN A 403 -4.62 -0.32 18.61
N GLN A 404 -5.78 -0.27 19.27
CA GLN A 404 -6.60 -1.46 19.54
C GLN A 404 -7.13 -2.10 18.26
N MET A 405 -7.55 -1.28 17.29
CA MET A 405 -8.07 -1.76 15.99
C MET A 405 -6.99 -2.39 15.10
N SER A 406 -5.74 -1.99 15.25
CA SER A 406 -4.61 -2.47 14.43
C SER A 406 -3.84 -3.65 15.03
N ASN A 407 -4.37 -4.33 16.05
CA ASN A 407 -3.68 -5.37 16.81
C ASN A 407 -2.37 -4.89 17.50
N PHE A 408 -2.23 -3.59 17.72
CA PHE A 408 -1.10 -2.98 18.42
C PHE A 408 -1.17 -3.11 19.95
N VAL A 409 -2.05 -3.92 20.48
CA VAL A 409 -2.05 -4.17 21.93
C VAL A 409 -0.81 -4.98 22.23
N ALA A 410 0.21 -4.29 22.75
CA ALA A 410 1.32 -4.95 23.41
C ALA A 410 0.73 -5.91 24.46
N ALA A 411 1.11 -7.17 24.40
CA ALA A 411 0.91 -8.05 25.51
C ALA A 411 1.71 -7.43 26.66
N SER A 412 1.00 -6.85 27.64
CA SER A 412 1.56 -6.33 28.89
C SER A 412 2.00 -7.49 29.77
#